data_38e9443fe42eb15d7ed94a077e294149
#
_entry.id   38e9443fe42eb15d7ed94a077e294149
#
_cell.length_a   1.000
_cell.length_b   1.000
_cell.length_c   1.000
_cell.angle_alpha   90.00
_cell.angle_beta   90.00
_cell.angle_gamma   90.00
#
_symmetry.space_group_name_H-M   'P 1'
#
loop_
_entity.id
_entity.type
_entity.pdbx_description
1 polymer ?
#
loop_
_entity_poly.entity_id
_entity_poly.type
_entity_poly.pdbx_seq_one_letter_code
_entity_poly.pdbx_strand_id
1 'polypeptide(L)'
;MFSFSLRRSLALVLCFSIMAVASVALAQDQQAELMEIVIAAEQMLNQGQPEQALAELQKVLSQNEEFAPAYFLQGMVYGRTGDMPKAQENMVKATEYDPTMGIAYRMLSEIAGASGNFEAAWENAIKAHQAGTDMSDAFEALSSMGEPPAGLEAAMAVPRVWVGPMDTSNWEATSATAGGSASGRASDDASAARILAEASQDLQRWAKAARKAFANSPAFGLVSRAEQATYMLQLEVDSMADSSRRRTRGYLKLVDVQSGEEGYRRRVTFADIGSDGDLIRDFDRIMSIMEEWAAEQRR
;
A
#
# COMPACT_ATOMS: atom_id res chain seq x y z
N MET A 1 -19.92 16.55 43.18
CA MET A 1 -20.75 16.21 42.00
C MET A 1 -19.96 16.15 40.68
N PHE A 2 -18.63 16.29 40.73
CA PHE A 2 -17.76 16.32 39.51
C PHE A 2 -17.24 14.95 39.03
N SER A 3 -17.47 13.86 39.75
CA SER A 3 -16.86 12.57 39.41
C SER A 3 -17.66 11.67 38.47
N PHE A 4 -18.92 11.99 38.21
CA PHE A 4 -19.84 11.13 37.46
C PHE A 4 -19.75 11.35 35.92
N SER A 5 -19.45 12.57 35.48
CA SER A 5 -19.28 12.89 34.05
C SER A 5 -17.94 12.35 33.49
N LEU A 6 -16.88 12.44 34.29
CA LEU A 6 -15.55 11.99 33.89
C LEU A 6 -15.50 10.46 33.69
N ARG A 7 -16.20 9.69 34.52
CA ARG A 7 -16.29 8.22 34.39
C ARG A 7 -17.11 7.78 33.18
N ARG A 8 -18.13 8.54 32.78
CA ARG A 8 -18.91 8.28 31.57
C ARG A 8 -18.11 8.59 30.33
N SER A 9 -17.36 9.69 30.27
CA SER A 9 -16.48 10.03 29.15
C SER A 9 -15.35 9.02 28.99
N LEU A 10 -14.75 8.57 30.10
CA LEU A 10 -13.68 7.55 30.05
C LEU A 10 -14.19 6.18 29.54
N ALA A 11 -15.40 5.78 29.99
CA ALA A 11 -16.02 4.52 29.55
C ALA A 11 -16.38 4.56 28.06
N LEU A 12 -16.82 5.70 27.54
CA LEU A 12 -17.16 5.89 26.14
C LEU A 12 -15.90 5.89 25.26
N VAL A 13 -14.84 6.57 25.65
CA VAL A 13 -13.54 6.52 24.94
C VAL A 13 -13.00 5.10 24.92
N LEU A 14 -13.09 4.34 26.00
CA LEU A 14 -12.70 2.94 26.05
C LEU A 14 -13.57 2.05 25.14
N CYS A 15 -14.88 2.24 25.11
CA CYS A 15 -15.76 1.51 24.21
C CYS A 15 -15.46 1.83 22.73
N PHE A 16 -15.06 3.06 22.42
CA PHE A 16 -14.72 3.49 21.06
C PHE A 16 -13.37 2.95 20.60
N SER A 17 -12.37 2.99 21.47
CA SER A 17 -11.08 2.35 21.18
C SER A 17 -11.25 0.85 20.92
N ILE A 18 -12.13 0.20 21.68
CA ILE A 18 -12.45 -1.23 21.50
C ILE A 18 -13.19 -1.46 20.18
N MET A 19 -14.11 -0.59 19.75
CA MET A 19 -14.81 -0.76 18.48
C MET A 19 -13.93 -0.47 17.26
N ALA A 20 -13.06 0.52 17.32
CA ALA A 20 -12.09 0.80 16.24
C ALA A 20 -11.06 -0.35 16.12
N VAL A 21 -10.57 -0.85 17.24
CA VAL A 21 -9.71 -2.05 17.26
C VAL A 21 -10.46 -3.28 16.75
N ALA A 22 -11.73 -3.44 17.09
CA ALA A 22 -12.55 -4.54 16.63
C ALA A 22 -12.82 -4.50 15.12
N SER A 23 -13.02 -3.32 14.52
CA SER A 23 -13.21 -3.21 13.07
C SER A 23 -11.93 -3.50 12.28
N VAL A 24 -10.78 -3.09 12.79
CA VAL A 24 -9.47 -3.44 12.22
C VAL A 24 -9.19 -4.93 12.38
N ALA A 25 -9.50 -5.50 13.54
CA ALA A 25 -9.36 -6.94 13.79
C ALA A 25 -10.26 -7.76 12.86
N LEU A 26 -11.52 -7.35 12.66
CA LEU A 26 -12.45 -8.03 11.74
C LEU A 26 -11.95 -7.98 10.27
N ALA A 27 -11.38 -6.84 9.84
CA ALA A 27 -10.81 -6.73 8.50
C ALA A 27 -9.55 -7.60 8.35
N GLN A 28 -8.73 -7.71 9.38
CA GLN A 28 -7.56 -8.59 9.41
C GLN A 28 -7.97 -10.06 9.42
N ASP A 29 -8.99 -10.44 10.20
CA ASP A 29 -9.53 -11.79 10.23
C ASP A 29 -10.10 -12.20 8.86
N GLN A 30 -10.84 -11.31 8.20
CA GLN A 30 -11.33 -11.56 6.84
C GLN A 30 -10.20 -11.73 5.83
N GLN A 31 -9.16 -10.91 5.92
CA GLN A 31 -7.99 -11.01 5.04
C GLN A 31 -7.21 -12.31 5.29
N ALA A 32 -7.11 -12.73 6.55
CA ALA A 32 -6.50 -14.01 6.92
C ALA A 32 -7.30 -15.20 6.38
N GLU A 33 -8.65 -15.18 6.49
CA GLU A 33 -9.53 -16.22 5.93
C GLU A 33 -9.38 -16.32 4.40
N LEU A 34 -9.36 -15.20 3.69
CA LEU A 34 -9.12 -15.20 2.24
C LEU A 34 -7.74 -15.77 1.88
N MET A 35 -6.72 -15.48 2.67
CA MET A 35 -5.37 -16.03 2.47
C MET A 35 -5.34 -17.54 2.71
N GLU A 36 -6.07 -18.08 3.68
CA GLU A 36 -6.18 -19.52 3.90
C GLU A 36 -6.79 -20.22 2.68
N ILE A 37 -7.81 -19.63 2.06
CA ILE A 37 -8.39 -20.19 0.82
C ILE A 37 -7.37 -20.17 -0.32
N VAL A 38 -6.57 -19.11 -0.46
CA VAL A 38 -5.51 -19.03 -1.47
C VAL A 38 -4.44 -20.09 -1.22
N ILE A 39 -4.03 -20.33 0.02
CA ILE A 39 -3.07 -21.39 0.38
C ILE A 39 -3.66 -22.78 0.05
N ALA A 40 -4.94 -23.01 0.34
CA ALA A 40 -5.60 -24.25 -0.02
C ALA A 40 -5.67 -24.44 -1.55
N ALA A 41 -5.95 -23.38 -2.30
CA ALA A 41 -5.95 -23.41 -3.76
C ALA A 41 -4.54 -23.70 -4.34
N GLU A 42 -3.48 -23.18 -3.72
CA GLU A 42 -2.10 -23.51 -4.08
C GLU A 42 -1.81 -25.01 -3.87
N GLN A 43 -2.27 -25.58 -2.76
CA GLN A 43 -2.14 -27.02 -2.53
C GLN A 43 -2.88 -27.84 -3.59
N MET A 44 -4.10 -27.43 -3.99
CA MET A 44 -4.84 -28.06 -5.08
C MET A 44 -4.06 -28.00 -6.40
N LEU A 45 -3.47 -26.86 -6.73
CA LEU A 45 -2.61 -26.71 -7.90
C LEU A 45 -1.42 -27.67 -7.86
N ASN A 46 -0.79 -27.83 -6.69
CA ASN A 46 0.35 -28.73 -6.50
C ASN A 46 -0.06 -30.22 -6.55
N GLN A 47 -1.34 -30.52 -6.30
CA GLN A 47 -1.94 -31.86 -6.46
C GLN A 47 -2.43 -32.13 -7.90
N GLY A 48 -2.22 -31.20 -8.82
CA GLY A 48 -2.68 -31.34 -10.21
C GLY A 48 -4.18 -31.13 -10.40
N GLN A 49 -4.79 -30.28 -9.56
CA GLN A 49 -6.22 -29.96 -9.60
C GLN A 49 -6.43 -28.47 -9.96
N PRO A 50 -5.98 -27.99 -11.15
CA PRO A 50 -6.00 -26.58 -11.49
C PRO A 50 -7.41 -25.98 -11.57
N GLU A 51 -8.41 -26.75 -12.04
CA GLU A 51 -9.79 -26.27 -12.15
C GLU A 51 -10.40 -26.02 -10.77
N GLN A 52 -10.10 -26.88 -9.79
CA GLN A 52 -10.57 -26.70 -8.41
C GLN A 52 -9.89 -25.48 -7.77
N ALA A 53 -8.58 -25.32 -7.98
CA ALA A 53 -7.85 -24.13 -7.52
C ALA A 53 -8.48 -22.85 -8.08
N LEU A 54 -8.77 -22.79 -9.39
CA LEU A 54 -9.42 -21.62 -10.00
C LEU A 54 -10.80 -21.34 -9.40
N ALA A 55 -11.59 -22.39 -9.11
CA ALA A 55 -12.92 -22.22 -8.52
C ALA A 55 -12.84 -21.61 -7.10
N GLU A 56 -11.90 -22.05 -6.27
CA GLU A 56 -11.69 -21.45 -4.94
C GLU A 56 -11.18 -20.00 -5.04
N LEU A 57 -10.25 -19.71 -5.94
CA LEU A 57 -9.76 -18.36 -6.16
C LEU A 57 -10.86 -17.41 -6.66
N GLN A 58 -11.80 -17.91 -7.47
CA GLN A 58 -12.95 -17.11 -7.90
C GLN A 58 -13.89 -16.77 -6.73
N LYS A 59 -14.03 -17.64 -5.72
CA LYS A 59 -14.78 -17.33 -4.49
C LYS A 59 -14.08 -16.22 -3.69
N VAL A 60 -12.76 -16.27 -3.59
CA VAL A 60 -11.96 -15.20 -2.95
C VAL A 60 -12.23 -13.87 -3.65
N LEU A 61 -12.11 -13.81 -4.98
CA LEU A 61 -12.30 -12.59 -5.76
C LEU A 61 -13.75 -12.09 -5.75
N SER A 62 -14.74 -12.95 -5.53
CA SER A 62 -16.12 -12.51 -5.33
C SER A 62 -16.36 -11.81 -3.99
N GLN A 63 -15.51 -12.05 -2.99
CA GLN A 63 -15.55 -11.40 -1.69
C GLN A 63 -14.65 -10.15 -1.63
N ASN A 64 -13.51 -10.20 -2.31
CA ASN A 64 -12.57 -9.09 -2.42
C ASN A 64 -11.96 -9.06 -3.82
N GLU A 65 -12.49 -8.19 -4.67
CA GLU A 65 -12.05 -8.03 -6.06
C GLU A 65 -10.62 -7.49 -6.21
N GLU A 66 -10.05 -6.90 -5.16
CA GLU A 66 -8.70 -6.35 -5.14
C GLU A 66 -7.67 -7.27 -4.45
N PHE A 67 -8.01 -8.53 -4.21
CA PHE A 67 -7.12 -9.45 -3.49
C PHE A 67 -5.98 -9.97 -4.37
N ALA A 68 -4.89 -9.23 -4.41
CA ALA A 68 -3.72 -9.51 -5.25
C ALA A 68 -3.18 -10.94 -5.18
N PRO A 69 -3.10 -11.62 -3.99
CA PRO A 69 -2.63 -13.01 -3.93
C PRO A 69 -3.48 -13.99 -4.73
N ALA A 70 -4.79 -13.74 -4.86
CA ALA A 70 -5.66 -14.60 -5.66
C ALA A 70 -5.37 -14.46 -7.16
N TYR A 71 -5.15 -13.25 -7.65
CA TYR A 71 -4.74 -13.02 -9.04
C TYR A 71 -3.37 -13.64 -9.32
N PHE A 72 -2.42 -13.47 -8.41
CA PHE A 72 -1.10 -14.09 -8.55
C PHE A 72 -1.21 -15.61 -8.72
N LEU A 73 -1.96 -16.26 -7.85
CA LEU A 73 -2.13 -17.71 -7.93
C LEU A 73 -2.93 -18.14 -9.17
N GLN A 74 -3.96 -17.38 -9.61
CA GLN A 74 -4.62 -17.62 -10.90
C GLN A 74 -3.63 -17.55 -12.06
N GLY A 75 -2.75 -16.55 -12.06
CA GLY A 75 -1.68 -16.43 -13.05
C GLY A 75 -0.75 -17.65 -13.06
N MET A 76 -0.39 -18.16 -11.88
CA MET A 76 0.40 -19.40 -11.76
C MET A 76 -0.35 -20.62 -12.31
N VAL A 77 -1.66 -20.74 -12.02
CA VAL A 77 -2.50 -21.84 -12.56
C VAL A 77 -2.51 -21.79 -14.08
N TYR A 78 -2.79 -20.62 -14.68
CA TYR A 78 -2.81 -20.47 -16.12
C TYR A 78 -1.43 -20.71 -16.76
N GLY A 79 -0.35 -20.27 -16.12
CA GLY A 79 1.01 -20.56 -16.57
C GLY A 79 1.32 -22.06 -16.62
N ARG A 80 0.93 -22.82 -15.56
CA ARG A 80 1.12 -24.28 -15.53
C ARG A 80 0.23 -25.03 -16.51
N THR A 81 -0.95 -24.50 -16.84
CA THR A 81 -1.87 -25.10 -17.84
C THR A 81 -1.57 -24.64 -19.28
N GLY A 82 -0.58 -23.74 -19.47
CA GLY A 82 -0.12 -23.28 -20.79
C GLY A 82 -0.91 -22.10 -21.36
N ASP A 83 -1.87 -21.52 -20.62
CA ASP A 83 -2.58 -20.32 -21.06
C ASP A 83 -1.78 -19.05 -20.67
N MET A 84 -0.68 -18.81 -21.40
CA MET A 84 0.23 -17.68 -21.13
C MET A 84 -0.45 -16.31 -21.20
N PRO A 85 -1.40 -16.03 -22.12
CA PRO A 85 -2.11 -14.77 -22.13
C PRO A 85 -2.87 -14.50 -20.83
N LYS A 86 -3.61 -15.49 -20.30
CA LYS A 86 -4.29 -15.33 -19.01
C LYS A 86 -3.32 -15.30 -17.84
N ALA A 87 -2.21 -16.03 -17.89
CA ALA A 87 -1.16 -15.94 -16.88
C ALA A 87 -0.65 -14.50 -16.78
N GLN A 88 -0.30 -13.88 -17.91
CA GLN A 88 0.16 -12.51 -17.96
C GLN A 88 -0.92 -11.52 -17.46
N GLU A 89 -2.17 -11.63 -17.91
CA GLU A 89 -3.27 -10.77 -17.46
C GLU A 89 -3.42 -10.80 -15.94
N ASN A 90 -3.42 -11.99 -15.35
CA ASN A 90 -3.59 -12.13 -13.90
C ASN A 90 -2.38 -11.65 -13.12
N MET A 91 -1.15 -11.83 -13.63
CA MET A 91 0.05 -11.25 -13.01
C MET A 91 0.05 -9.73 -13.04
N VAL A 92 -0.44 -9.11 -14.13
CA VAL A 92 -0.62 -7.66 -14.23
C VAL A 92 -1.61 -7.18 -13.16
N LYS A 93 -2.78 -7.83 -13.03
CA LYS A 93 -3.75 -7.48 -11.97
C LYS A 93 -3.15 -7.63 -10.58
N ALA A 94 -2.37 -8.67 -10.33
CA ALA A 94 -1.70 -8.85 -9.05
C ALA A 94 -0.77 -7.67 -8.73
N THR A 95 -0.01 -7.17 -9.70
CA THR A 95 0.88 -6.00 -9.51
C THR A 95 0.13 -4.67 -9.46
N GLU A 96 -1.04 -4.55 -10.07
CA GLU A 96 -1.89 -3.36 -9.98
C GLU A 96 -2.49 -3.22 -8.59
N TYR A 97 -2.94 -4.32 -7.97
CA TYR A 97 -3.52 -4.32 -6.64
C TYR A 97 -2.47 -4.35 -5.52
N ASP A 98 -1.34 -5.01 -5.74
CA ASP A 98 -0.18 -5.00 -4.85
C ASP A 98 1.13 -4.72 -5.62
N PRO A 99 1.51 -3.46 -5.77
CA PRO A 99 2.75 -3.07 -6.44
C PRO A 99 4.03 -3.51 -5.70
N THR A 100 3.91 -4.03 -4.48
CA THR A 100 5.05 -4.57 -3.73
C THR A 100 5.30 -6.05 -4.01
N MET A 101 4.44 -6.69 -4.82
CA MET A 101 4.54 -8.11 -5.14
C MET A 101 5.63 -8.38 -6.18
N GLY A 102 6.88 -8.28 -5.75
CA GLY A 102 8.05 -8.43 -6.64
C GLY A 102 8.10 -9.78 -7.36
N ILE A 103 7.56 -10.84 -6.75
CA ILE A 103 7.48 -12.17 -7.39
C ILE A 103 6.56 -12.16 -8.62
N ALA A 104 5.49 -11.36 -8.64
CA ALA A 104 4.63 -11.23 -9.80
C ALA A 104 5.34 -10.48 -10.94
N TYR A 105 6.11 -9.44 -10.63
CA TYR A 105 6.97 -8.77 -11.60
C TYR A 105 8.05 -9.69 -12.17
N ARG A 106 8.66 -10.54 -11.32
CA ARG A 106 9.60 -11.55 -11.80
C ARG A 106 8.96 -12.47 -12.84
N MET A 107 7.76 -12.98 -12.56
CA MET A 107 7.05 -13.85 -13.51
C MET A 107 6.65 -13.11 -14.79
N LEU A 108 6.27 -11.83 -14.71
CA LEU A 108 6.03 -10.99 -15.88
C LEU A 108 7.31 -10.81 -16.71
N SER A 109 8.46 -10.65 -16.06
CA SER A 109 9.77 -10.60 -16.75
C SER A 109 10.07 -11.90 -17.47
N GLU A 110 9.85 -13.05 -16.83
CA GLU A 110 10.06 -14.38 -17.43
C GLU A 110 9.13 -14.62 -18.63
N ILE A 111 7.84 -14.27 -18.52
CA ILE A 111 6.86 -14.37 -19.63
C ILE A 111 7.27 -13.46 -20.79
N ALA A 112 7.67 -12.22 -20.51
CA ALA A 112 8.10 -11.27 -21.52
C ALA A 112 9.38 -11.74 -22.22
N GLY A 113 10.37 -12.23 -21.48
CA GLY A 113 11.61 -12.79 -22.02
C GLY A 113 11.35 -14.00 -22.93
N ALA A 114 10.50 -14.93 -22.49
CA ALA A 114 10.10 -16.10 -23.26
C ALA A 114 9.36 -15.74 -24.56
N SER A 115 8.64 -14.62 -24.59
CA SER A 115 7.97 -14.11 -25.80
C SER A 115 8.88 -13.26 -26.70
N GLY A 116 10.15 -13.02 -26.31
CA GLY A 116 11.10 -12.18 -27.03
C GLY A 116 10.91 -10.68 -26.82
N ASN A 117 10.04 -10.28 -25.92
CA ASN A 117 9.86 -8.87 -25.55
C ASN A 117 10.86 -8.49 -24.43
N PHE A 118 12.13 -8.30 -24.84
CA PHE A 118 13.21 -8.03 -23.89
C PHE A 118 13.07 -6.68 -23.18
N GLU A 119 12.48 -5.67 -23.82
CA GLU A 119 12.22 -4.38 -23.17
C GLU A 119 11.29 -4.55 -21.96
N ALA A 120 10.14 -5.20 -22.14
CA ALA A 120 9.23 -5.49 -21.06
C ALA A 120 9.84 -6.45 -20.02
N ALA A 121 10.68 -7.39 -20.43
CA ALA A 121 11.38 -8.29 -19.52
C ALA A 121 12.32 -7.52 -18.59
N TRP A 122 13.12 -6.61 -19.11
CA TRP A 122 14.00 -5.75 -18.31
C TRP A 122 13.20 -4.82 -17.38
N GLU A 123 12.15 -4.18 -17.90
CA GLU A 123 11.30 -3.29 -17.08
C GLU A 123 10.72 -4.03 -15.86
N ASN A 124 10.16 -5.22 -16.07
CA ASN A 124 9.60 -6.00 -15.00
C ASN A 124 10.68 -6.56 -14.05
N ALA A 125 11.87 -6.93 -14.56
CA ALA A 125 12.99 -7.35 -13.73
C ALA A 125 13.47 -6.22 -12.78
N ILE A 126 13.56 -4.99 -13.29
CA ILE A 126 13.90 -3.81 -12.49
C ILE A 126 12.83 -3.57 -11.41
N LYS A 127 11.54 -3.62 -11.75
CA LYS A 127 10.44 -3.47 -10.79
C LYS A 127 10.47 -4.55 -9.71
N ALA A 128 10.73 -5.81 -10.08
CA ALA A 128 10.89 -6.89 -9.12
C ALA A 128 12.03 -6.64 -8.13
N HIS A 129 13.20 -6.17 -8.64
CA HIS A 129 14.33 -5.79 -7.80
C HIS A 129 13.99 -4.63 -6.85
N GLN A 130 13.34 -3.59 -7.37
CA GLN A 130 12.90 -2.44 -6.58
C GLN A 130 11.88 -2.82 -5.51
N ALA A 131 11.06 -3.84 -5.76
CA ALA A 131 10.16 -4.45 -4.78
C ALA A 131 10.87 -5.41 -3.78
N GLY A 132 12.20 -5.49 -3.84
CA GLY A 132 13.00 -6.27 -2.90
C GLY A 132 13.14 -7.75 -3.24
N THR A 133 12.79 -8.17 -4.46
CA THR A 133 12.99 -9.53 -4.94
C THR A 133 14.41 -9.70 -5.45
N ASP A 134 15.06 -10.81 -5.14
CA ASP A 134 16.34 -11.16 -5.75
C ASP A 134 16.14 -11.51 -7.23
N MET A 135 16.82 -10.76 -8.09
CA MET A 135 16.75 -10.86 -9.56
C MET A 135 18.10 -11.18 -10.21
N SER A 136 19.10 -11.58 -9.42
CA SER A 136 20.46 -11.81 -9.89
C SER A 136 20.52 -12.77 -11.08
N ASP A 137 19.86 -13.92 -10.94
CA ASP A 137 19.78 -14.94 -12.01
C ASP A 137 19.04 -14.43 -13.26
N ALA A 138 17.95 -13.65 -13.05
CA ALA A 138 17.17 -13.10 -14.15
C ALA A 138 17.94 -12.01 -14.91
N PHE A 139 18.70 -11.17 -14.22
CA PHE A 139 19.56 -10.17 -14.84
C PHE A 139 20.69 -10.82 -15.64
N GLU A 140 21.30 -11.90 -15.13
CA GLU A 140 22.30 -12.67 -15.86
C GLU A 140 21.71 -13.29 -17.13
N ALA A 141 20.55 -13.93 -17.02
CA ALA A 141 19.84 -14.52 -18.15
C ALA A 141 19.48 -13.47 -19.21
N LEU A 142 18.90 -12.33 -18.81
CA LEU A 142 18.54 -11.26 -19.74
C LEU A 142 19.78 -10.64 -20.40
N SER A 143 20.87 -10.46 -19.67
CA SER A 143 22.13 -9.94 -20.21
C SER A 143 22.75 -10.88 -21.24
N SER A 144 22.50 -12.18 -21.14
CA SER A 144 22.94 -13.16 -22.16
C SER A 144 22.11 -13.10 -23.44
N MET A 145 20.90 -12.55 -23.38
CA MET A 145 19.98 -12.47 -24.53
C MET A 145 20.04 -11.11 -25.25
N GLY A 146 20.57 -10.07 -24.61
CA GLY A 146 20.69 -8.74 -25.21
C GLY A 146 21.39 -7.74 -24.30
N GLU A 147 21.68 -6.55 -24.81
CA GLU A 147 22.31 -5.49 -24.03
C GLU A 147 21.36 -4.98 -22.95
N PRO A 148 21.83 -4.77 -21.70
CA PRO A 148 21.06 -4.14 -20.65
C PRO A 148 20.60 -2.73 -21.05
N PRO A 149 19.42 -2.29 -20.59
CA PRO A 149 18.95 -0.94 -20.88
C PRO A 149 19.91 0.12 -20.30
N ALA A 150 20.06 1.22 -21.01
CA ALA A 150 20.85 2.36 -20.52
C ALA A 150 20.29 2.83 -19.17
N GLY A 151 21.18 3.02 -18.19
CA GLY A 151 20.79 3.48 -16.85
C GLY A 151 20.31 2.37 -15.89
N LEU A 152 20.52 1.09 -16.22
CA LEU A 152 20.16 -0.03 -15.35
C LEU A 152 20.72 0.12 -13.92
N GLU A 153 22.01 0.46 -13.77
CA GLU A 153 22.64 0.65 -12.46
C GLU A 153 21.93 1.75 -11.64
N ALA A 154 21.58 2.86 -12.29
CA ALA A 154 20.86 3.95 -11.64
C ALA A 154 19.43 3.53 -11.24
N ALA A 155 18.74 2.74 -12.07
CA ALA A 155 17.41 2.22 -11.77
C ALA A 155 17.43 1.19 -10.64
N MET A 156 18.52 0.42 -10.50
CA MET A 156 18.70 -0.53 -9.39
C MET A 156 19.12 0.14 -8.08
N ALA A 157 19.78 1.29 -8.15
CA ALA A 157 20.30 2.02 -6.99
C ALA A 157 19.26 2.96 -6.34
N VAL A 158 17.99 2.92 -6.76
CA VAL A 158 16.96 3.80 -6.18
C VAL A 158 16.68 3.45 -4.72
N PRO A 159 16.44 4.45 -3.84
CA PRO A 159 16.07 4.18 -2.46
C PRO A 159 14.71 3.47 -2.39
N ARG A 160 14.61 2.50 -1.50
CA ARG A 160 13.40 1.72 -1.28
C ARG A 160 12.56 2.37 -0.20
N VAL A 161 11.27 2.53 -0.47
CA VAL A 161 10.32 3.14 0.46
C VAL A 161 9.29 2.12 0.91
N TRP A 162 9.09 2.04 2.20
CA TRP A 162 7.99 1.31 2.81
C TRP A 162 6.89 2.28 3.22
N VAL A 163 5.67 2.05 2.75
CA VAL A 163 4.48 2.79 3.15
C VAL A 163 3.81 1.99 4.26
N GLY A 164 4.18 2.29 5.50
CA GLY A 164 3.64 1.65 6.69
C GLY A 164 2.26 2.17 7.10
N PRO A 165 1.76 1.72 8.25
CA PRO A 165 0.58 2.30 8.86
C PRO A 165 0.82 3.78 9.16
N MET A 166 -0.16 4.61 8.85
CA MET A 166 -0.08 6.05 9.11
C MET A 166 -0.16 6.30 10.61
N ASP A 167 0.71 7.17 11.13
CA ASP A 167 0.69 7.58 12.53
C ASP A 167 -0.41 8.61 12.78
N THR A 168 -1.39 8.21 13.59
CA THR A 168 -2.51 9.06 14.00
C THR A 168 -2.39 9.56 15.46
N SER A 169 -1.29 9.25 16.14
CA SER A 169 -1.13 9.56 17.58
C SER A 169 -1.27 11.05 17.89
N ASN A 170 -0.74 11.91 17.02
CA ASN A 170 -0.89 13.35 17.15
C ASN A 170 -2.31 13.84 16.83
N TRP A 171 -3.06 13.13 15.98
CA TRP A 171 -4.42 13.49 15.63
C TRP A 171 -5.40 13.22 16.77
N GLU A 172 -5.25 12.13 17.48
CA GLU A 172 -6.07 11.85 18.69
C GLU A 172 -5.86 12.91 19.77
N ALA A 173 -4.62 13.36 19.96
CA ALA A 173 -4.30 14.42 20.93
C ALA A 173 -4.90 15.78 20.52
N THR A 174 -4.86 16.15 19.25
CA THR A 174 -5.41 17.43 18.77
C THR A 174 -6.92 17.44 18.69
N SER A 175 -7.57 16.32 18.37
CA SER A 175 -9.03 16.21 18.38
C SER A 175 -9.59 16.28 19.81
N ALA A 176 -8.88 15.73 20.79
CA ALA A 176 -9.24 15.83 22.21
C ALA A 176 -9.11 17.27 22.76
N THR A 177 -8.17 18.07 22.23
CA THR A 177 -7.97 19.49 22.64
C THR A 177 -8.86 20.47 21.89
N ALA A 178 -9.27 20.15 20.66
CA ALA A 178 -10.22 20.97 19.89
C ALA A 178 -11.67 20.90 20.45
N GLY A 179 -11.97 19.96 21.33
CA GLY A 179 -13.24 19.85 22.09
C GLY A 179 -13.42 20.83 23.24
N GLY A 180 -12.65 21.92 23.28
CA GLY A 180 -12.82 23.00 24.23
C GLY A 180 -14.16 23.71 24.08
N SER A 181 -15.05 23.51 25.07
CA SER A 181 -16.33 24.17 25.31
C SER A 181 -17.48 23.86 24.33
N ALA A 182 -17.97 22.62 24.33
CA ALA A 182 -19.35 22.36 23.92
C ALA A 182 -20.14 21.86 25.16
N SER A 183 -20.81 22.78 25.82
CA SER A 183 -21.91 22.48 26.73
C SER A 183 -23.12 22.03 25.91
N GLY A 184 -23.35 20.75 25.75
CA GLY A 184 -24.65 20.31 25.30
C GLY A 184 -24.71 19.02 24.48
N ARG A 185 -25.26 18.02 25.14
CA ARG A 185 -26.10 16.93 24.62
C ARG A 185 -25.42 15.68 24.01
N ALA A 186 -25.98 14.55 24.44
CA ALA A 186 -25.72 13.16 24.14
C ALA A 186 -25.80 12.73 22.63
N SER A 187 -25.84 13.67 21.70
CA SER A 187 -25.78 13.44 20.26
C SER A 187 -24.34 13.45 19.70
N ASP A 188 -23.34 13.83 20.52
CA ASP A 188 -21.99 14.10 20.05
C ASP A 188 -21.12 12.83 19.98
N ASP A 189 -21.48 11.79 20.74
CA ASP A 189 -20.68 10.55 20.79
C ASP A 189 -20.77 9.72 19.51
N ALA A 190 -21.95 9.64 18.89
CA ALA A 190 -22.13 8.96 17.61
C ALA A 190 -21.45 9.71 16.46
N SER A 191 -21.39 11.04 16.57
CA SER A 191 -20.69 11.88 15.58
C SER A 191 -19.17 11.72 15.66
N ALA A 192 -18.60 11.63 16.87
CA ALA A 192 -17.17 11.39 17.07
C ALA A 192 -16.74 10.02 16.53
N ALA A 193 -17.56 8.98 16.75
CA ALA A 193 -17.31 7.65 16.21
C ALA A 193 -17.29 7.61 14.70
N ARG A 194 -18.25 8.29 14.10
CA ARG A 194 -18.35 8.38 12.66
C ARG A 194 -17.13 9.09 12.06
N ILE A 195 -16.69 10.19 12.68
CA ILE A 195 -15.50 10.94 12.27
C ILE A 195 -14.25 10.06 12.36
N LEU A 196 -14.08 9.26 13.41
CA LEU A 196 -12.95 8.35 13.57
C LEU A 196 -12.97 7.21 12.53
N ALA A 197 -14.15 6.64 12.26
CA ALA A 197 -14.30 5.62 11.25
C ALA A 197 -14.02 6.16 9.83
N GLU A 198 -14.54 7.35 9.52
CA GLU A 198 -14.27 8.04 8.26
C GLU A 198 -12.76 8.36 8.12
N ALA A 199 -12.12 8.86 9.19
CA ALA A 199 -10.68 9.13 9.18
C ALA A 199 -9.83 7.86 8.98
N SER A 200 -10.21 6.74 9.57
CA SER A 200 -9.51 5.46 9.36
C SER A 200 -9.61 4.99 7.91
N GLN A 201 -10.78 5.11 7.29
CA GLN A 201 -10.96 4.79 5.87
C GLN A 201 -10.13 5.73 4.99
N ASP A 202 -10.12 7.00 5.31
CA ASP A 202 -9.34 8.00 4.59
C ASP A 202 -7.83 7.71 4.65
N LEU A 203 -7.31 7.32 5.81
CA LEU A 203 -5.92 6.94 5.97
C LEU A 203 -5.54 5.69 5.14
N GLN A 204 -6.45 4.72 5.05
CA GLN A 204 -6.24 3.54 4.19
C GLN A 204 -6.21 3.93 2.71
N ARG A 205 -7.13 4.80 2.28
CA ARG A 205 -7.16 5.33 0.90
C ARG A 205 -5.88 6.11 0.57
N TRP A 206 -5.36 6.86 1.54
CA TRP A 206 -4.10 7.57 1.42
C TRP A 206 -2.91 6.63 1.28
N ALA A 207 -2.83 5.61 2.12
CA ALA A 207 -1.78 4.61 2.02
C ALA A 207 -1.82 3.89 0.66
N LYS A 208 -3.02 3.59 0.15
CA LYS A 208 -3.21 2.98 -1.17
C LYS A 208 -2.74 3.94 -2.29
N ALA A 209 -3.13 5.22 -2.23
CA ALA A 209 -2.70 6.23 -3.22
C ALA A 209 -1.19 6.46 -3.17
N ALA A 210 -0.59 6.53 -1.97
CA ALA A 210 0.85 6.63 -1.80
C ALA A 210 1.59 5.44 -2.42
N ARG A 211 1.16 4.21 -2.12
CA ARG A 211 1.76 3.00 -2.71
C ARG A 211 1.70 3.04 -4.23
N LYS A 212 0.57 3.43 -4.79
CA LYS A 212 0.43 3.55 -6.25
C LYS A 212 1.36 4.61 -6.84
N ALA A 213 1.50 5.76 -6.17
CA ALA A 213 2.41 6.83 -6.62
C ALA A 213 3.88 6.38 -6.56
N PHE A 214 4.31 5.76 -5.46
CA PHE A 214 5.68 5.24 -5.33
C PHE A 214 5.97 4.10 -6.31
N ALA A 215 5.01 3.21 -6.56
CA ALA A 215 5.16 2.13 -7.54
C ALA A 215 5.37 2.61 -8.97
N ASN A 216 4.85 3.80 -9.30
CA ASN A 216 4.99 4.41 -10.62
C ASN A 216 6.21 5.35 -10.70
N SER A 217 6.92 5.59 -9.60
CA SER A 217 8.07 6.50 -9.58
C SER A 217 9.34 5.84 -10.11
N PRO A 218 10.07 6.48 -11.02
CA PRO A 218 11.38 6.00 -11.43
C PRO A 218 12.49 6.28 -10.39
N ALA A 219 12.20 7.07 -9.36
CA ALA A 219 13.18 7.51 -8.37
C ALA A 219 13.18 6.71 -7.07
N PHE A 220 12.16 5.87 -6.87
CA PHE A 220 11.96 5.07 -5.66
C PHE A 220 11.53 3.64 -6.00
N GLY A 221 12.00 2.70 -5.19
CA GLY A 221 11.44 1.35 -5.14
C GLY A 221 10.41 1.23 -4.03
N LEU A 222 9.32 0.51 -4.24
CA LEU A 222 8.31 0.28 -3.22
C LEU A 222 8.44 -1.14 -2.68
N VAL A 223 8.58 -1.28 -1.36
CA VAL A 223 8.73 -2.58 -0.69
C VAL A 223 7.58 -2.87 0.27
N SER A 224 7.31 -4.16 0.48
CA SER A 224 6.22 -4.62 1.36
C SER A 224 6.59 -4.63 2.85
N ARG A 225 7.89 -4.64 3.18
CA ARG A 225 8.38 -4.77 4.56
C ARG A 225 9.38 -3.68 4.90
N ALA A 226 9.29 -3.17 6.14
CA ALA A 226 10.17 -2.11 6.63
C ALA A 226 11.65 -2.51 6.59
N GLU A 227 11.98 -3.78 6.83
CA GLU A 227 13.36 -4.27 6.87
C GLU A 227 14.07 -4.19 5.49
N GLN A 228 13.29 -4.10 4.42
CA GLN A 228 13.79 -3.97 3.05
C GLN A 228 13.91 -2.52 2.60
N ALA A 229 13.38 -1.58 3.40
CA ALA A 229 13.30 -0.17 3.03
C ALA A 229 14.54 0.61 3.45
N THR A 230 14.88 1.62 2.65
CA THR A 230 15.81 2.70 3.03
C THR A 230 15.05 3.75 3.84
N TYR A 231 13.86 4.10 3.39
CA TYR A 231 13.00 5.09 4.03
C TYR A 231 11.61 4.56 4.34
N MET A 232 11.06 5.00 5.45
CA MET A 232 9.66 4.82 5.80
C MET A 232 8.90 6.10 5.47
N LEU A 233 7.82 6.00 4.68
CA LEU A 233 6.89 7.10 4.48
C LEU A 233 6.00 7.23 5.71
N GLN A 234 6.01 8.41 6.31
CA GLN A 234 5.13 8.79 7.41
C GLN A 234 4.27 9.99 7.01
N LEU A 235 3.02 9.95 7.43
CA LEU A 235 2.11 11.09 7.39
C LEU A 235 1.81 11.53 8.82
N GLU A 236 2.28 12.72 9.18
CA GLU A 236 1.94 13.40 10.42
C GLU A 236 0.78 14.35 10.14
N VAL A 237 -0.40 14.07 10.69
CA VAL A 237 -1.57 14.94 10.53
C VAL A 237 -1.50 16.06 11.57
N ASP A 238 -1.36 17.31 11.10
CA ASP A 238 -1.22 18.51 11.93
C ASP A 238 -2.59 19.05 12.38
N SER A 239 -3.57 19.06 11.48
CA SER A 239 -4.95 19.44 11.82
C SER A 239 -5.93 18.88 10.78
N MET A 240 -7.04 18.32 11.26
CA MET A 240 -8.21 18.16 10.43
C MET A 240 -8.93 19.49 10.32
N ALA A 241 -9.26 19.92 9.12
CA ALA A 241 -9.94 21.17 8.94
C ALA A 241 -11.36 21.10 9.51
N ASP A 242 -11.78 22.26 10.01
CA ASP A 242 -13.15 22.62 10.36
C ASP A 242 -14.15 22.11 9.31
N SER A 243 -15.30 21.62 9.78
CA SER A 243 -16.40 21.01 8.99
C SER A 243 -16.93 21.85 7.82
N SER A 244 -16.47 23.11 7.71
CA SER A 244 -16.81 24.04 6.61
C SER A 244 -15.74 24.10 5.52
N ARG A 245 -14.51 23.63 5.78
CA ARG A 245 -13.39 23.60 4.82
C ARG A 245 -12.70 22.23 4.87
N ARG A 246 -13.21 21.31 4.16
CA ARG A 246 -12.79 19.93 4.02
C ARG A 246 -11.34 19.77 3.49
N ARG A 247 -10.33 20.17 4.25
CA ARG A 247 -8.90 20.04 3.90
C ARG A 247 -8.11 19.57 5.10
N THR A 248 -7.54 18.39 5.01
CA THR A 248 -6.57 17.89 5.98
C THR A 248 -5.20 18.47 5.69
N ARG A 249 -4.50 18.94 6.73
CA ARG A 249 -3.13 19.45 6.66
C ARG A 249 -2.23 18.57 7.48
N GLY A 250 -1.02 18.39 6.98
CA GLY A 250 -0.03 17.59 7.69
C GLY A 250 1.35 17.71 7.08
N TYR A 251 2.25 16.85 7.53
CA TYR A 251 3.58 16.72 6.98
C TYR A 251 3.78 15.32 6.43
N LEU A 252 4.21 15.25 5.18
CA LEU A 252 4.73 14.02 4.59
C LEU A 252 6.22 13.96 4.89
N LYS A 253 6.68 12.84 5.43
CA LYS A 253 8.06 12.63 5.87
C LYS A 253 8.59 11.34 5.26
N LEU A 254 9.86 11.37 4.84
CA LEU A 254 10.64 10.15 4.66
C LEU A 254 11.63 10.06 5.84
N VAL A 255 11.47 9.03 6.62
CA VAL A 255 12.32 8.75 7.79
C VAL A 255 13.24 7.60 7.41
N ASP A 256 14.54 7.79 7.56
CA ASP A 256 15.52 6.74 7.36
C ASP A 256 15.27 5.61 8.37
N VAL A 257 15.16 4.38 7.89
CA VAL A 257 14.76 3.23 8.73
C VAL A 257 15.87 2.85 9.71
N GLN A 258 17.14 3.09 9.37
CA GLN A 258 18.29 2.71 10.21
C GLN A 258 18.60 3.75 11.27
N SER A 259 18.64 5.03 10.89
CA SER A 259 18.99 6.13 11.81
C SER A 259 17.81 6.71 12.55
N GLY A 260 16.60 6.57 12.01
CA GLY A 260 15.41 7.23 12.52
C GLY A 260 15.35 8.74 12.22
N GLU A 261 16.29 9.25 11.42
CA GLU A 261 16.35 10.67 11.08
C GLU A 261 15.39 11.03 9.94
N GLU A 262 14.85 12.26 9.99
CA GLU A 262 14.02 12.79 8.90
C GLU A 262 14.92 13.17 7.71
N GLY A 263 14.89 12.38 6.63
CA GLY A 263 15.59 12.68 5.38
C GLY A 263 14.85 13.71 4.53
N TYR A 264 13.51 13.68 4.57
CA TYR A 264 12.65 14.60 3.83
C TYR A 264 11.41 14.95 4.65
N ARG A 265 11.03 16.24 4.65
CA ARG A 265 9.79 16.72 5.29
C ARG A 265 9.13 17.78 4.43
N ARG A 266 7.86 17.63 4.17
CA ARG A 266 7.08 18.63 3.44
C ARG A 266 5.70 18.78 4.02
N ARG A 267 5.27 20.04 4.17
CA ARG A 267 3.87 20.35 4.50
C ARG A 267 2.99 20.05 3.30
N VAL A 268 1.94 19.29 3.52
CA VAL A 268 0.96 18.90 2.51
C VAL A 268 -0.43 19.34 2.95
N THR A 269 -1.25 19.68 1.97
CA THR A 269 -2.66 19.97 2.21
C THR A 269 -3.41 19.12 1.22
N PHE A 270 -4.24 18.25 1.73
CA PHE A 270 -5.07 17.38 0.91
C PHE A 270 -6.46 17.99 0.78
N ALA A 271 -6.96 18.07 -0.43
CA ALA A 271 -8.36 18.39 -0.67
C ALA A 271 -9.22 17.30 -0.03
N ASP A 272 -10.45 17.66 0.34
CA ASP A 272 -11.39 16.70 0.89
C ASP A 272 -11.56 15.51 -0.08
N ILE A 273 -11.58 14.33 0.50
CA ILE A 273 -11.50 13.08 -0.22
C ILE A 273 -12.84 12.79 -0.89
N GLY A 274 -13.08 13.48 -1.99
CA GLY A 274 -14.27 13.27 -2.82
C GLY A 274 -14.12 12.04 -3.71
N SER A 275 -12.92 11.78 -4.24
CA SER A 275 -12.66 10.65 -5.13
C SER A 275 -11.19 10.20 -5.02
N ASP A 276 -10.93 8.91 -5.31
CA ASP A 276 -9.56 8.38 -5.36
C ASP A 276 -8.71 9.09 -6.42
N GLY A 277 -9.35 9.60 -7.48
CA GLY A 277 -8.66 10.37 -8.52
C GLY A 277 -8.08 11.69 -8.05
N ASP A 278 -8.68 12.34 -7.05
CA ASP A 278 -8.15 13.58 -6.48
C ASP A 278 -6.92 13.30 -5.62
N LEU A 279 -6.94 12.24 -4.83
CA LEU A 279 -5.80 11.79 -4.04
C LEU A 279 -4.60 11.39 -4.91
N ILE A 280 -4.84 10.66 -5.99
CA ILE A 280 -3.77 10.27 -6.92
C ILE A 280 -3.11 11.50 -7.51
N ARG A 281 -3.87 12.50 -7.97
CA ARG A 281 -3.28 13.76 -8.51
C ARG A 281 -2.49 14.54 -7.47
N ASP A 282 -2.93 14.57 -6.22
CA ASP A 282 -2.19 15.23 -5.15
C ASP A 282 -0.88 14.50 -4.87
N PHE A 283 -0.89 13.16 -4.89
CA PHE A 283 0.34 12.38 -4.76
C PHE A 283 1.27 12.53 -5.96
N ASP A 284 0.78 12.53 -7.19
CA ASP A 284 1.60 12.75 -8.40
C ASP A 284 2.38 14.07 -8.31
N ARG A 285 1.72 15.13 -7.83
CA ARG A 285 2.38 16.43 -7.61
C ARG A 285 3.43 16.37 -6.49
N ILE A 286 3.18 15.64 -5.42
CA ILE A 286 4.12 15.46 -4.31
C ILE A 286 5.31 14.64 -4.78
N MET A 287 5.06 13.58 -5.55
CA MET A 287 6.09 12.68 -6.08
C MET A 287 7.11 13.43 -6.94
N SER A 288 6.66 14.30 -7.85
CA SER A 288 7.57 15.10 -8.69
C SER A 288 8.64 15.84 -7.85
N ILE A 289 8.27 16.34 -6.69
CA ILE A 289 9.18 17.09 -5.80
C ILE A 289 10.07 16.14 -4.98
N MET A 290 9.52 15.00 -4.58
CA MET A 290 10.30 13.98 -3.87
C MET A 290 11.34 13.33 -4.80
N GLU A 291 11.03 13.20 -6.08
CA GLU A 291 11.94 12.71 -7.11
C GLU A 291 13.11 13.67 -7.34
N GLU A 292 12.85 15.00 -7.35
CA GLU A 292 13.91 16.01 -7.37
C GLU A 292 14.84 15.88 -6.16
N TRP A 293 14.26 15.76 -4.96
CA TRP A 293 15.04 15.54 -3.75
C TRP A 293 15.87 14.25 -3.81
N ALA A 294 15.30 13.14 -4.24
CA ALA A 294 16.01 11.86 -4.37
C ALA A 294 17.15 11.94 -5.40
N ALA A 295 16.98 12.73 -6.46
CA ALA A 295 18.03 12.97 -7.45
C ALA A 295 19.18 13.82 -6.87
N GLU A 296 18.90 14.74 -5.95
CA GLU A 296 19.92 15.52 -5.24
C GLU A 296 20.73 14.67 -4.27
N GLN A 297 20.10 13.70 -3.58
CA GLN A 297 20.79 12.79 -2.64
C GLN A 297 21.77 11.83 -3.35
N ARG A 298 21.61 11.62 -4.67
CA ARG A 298 22.45 10.73 -5.48
C ARG A 298 23.65 11.43 -6.13
N ARG A 299 23.79 12.76 -5.96
CA ARG A 299 24.91 13.56 -6.47
C ARG A 299 26.03 13.67 -5.46
#